data_9ade950fff1735401d6efaa9b87af825
#
_entry.id   9ade950fff1735401d6efaa9b87af825
#
_cell.length_a   1.000
_cell.length_b   1.000
_cell.length_c   1.000
_cell.angle_alpha   90.00
_cell.angle_beta   90.00
_cell.angle_gamma   90.00
#
_symmetry.space_group_name_H-M   'P 1'
#
loop_
_entity.id
_entity.type
_entity.pdbx_description
1 polymer ?
#
loop_
_entity_poly.entity_id
_entity_poly.type
_entity_poly.pdbx_seq_one_letter_code
_entity_poly.pdbx_strand_id
1 'polypeptide(L)'
;MVIRNFKYTAEDVDCQYCTEFRHGQCRAQKCPWLKERIEAGVLSYREAVNEAFADPSPLQARIKIVLRHYKKSFWRDKIHAQRFDRMQAILGYYQERNTNPYYAALFLLSSDEELLRRVANCFTKKQIDFSKADLRNLSPEQYALYKIAKCLYTDSAEVSIDEIADPELVNTESFHLVINAILIYRYGLSALCLKSEDGVNGCMQS
;
A
#
# COMPACT_ATOMS: atom_id res chain seq x y z
N MET A 1 -6.92 -10.96 -34.73
CA MET A 1 -5.83 -9.99 -34.53
C MET A 1 -5.53 -9.93 -33.01
N VAL A 2 -4.48 -10.61 -32.55
CA VAL A 2 -4.11 -10.61 -31.13
C VAL A 2 -3.35 -9.31 -30.88
N ILE A 3 -3.95 -8.36 -30.17
CA ILE A 3 -3.26 -7.17 -29.70
C ILE A 3 -2.26 -7.67 -28.66
N ARG A 4 -0.97 -7.70 -29.01
CA ARG A 4 0.11 -7.95 -28.06
C ARG A 4 0.00 -6.90 -26.95
N ASN A 5 0.17 -7.32 -25.70
CA ASN A 5 0.11 -6.48 -24.53
C ASN A 5 0.88 -5.17 -24.76
N PHE A 6 0.13 -4.09 -24.97
CA PHE A 6 0.67 -2.76 -25.08
C PHE A 6 1.25 -2.40 -23.69
N LYS A 7 2.52 -2.01 -23.66
CA LYS A 7 3.16 -1.50 -22.46
C LYS A 7 3.43 -0.03 -22.69
N TYR A 8 2.95 0.79 -21.77
CA TYR A 8 3.24 2.22 -21.79
C TYR A 8 4.73 2.46 -21.55
N THR A 9 5.29 3.40 -22.31
CA THR A 9 6.65 3.92 -22.16
C THR A 9 6.61 5.31 -21.52
N ALA A 10 7.77 5.86 -21.13
CA ALA A 10 7.83 7.20 -20.54
C ALA A 10 7.30 8.27 -21.52
N GLU A 11 7.51 8.08 -22.83
CA GLU A 11 7.05 8.99 -23.89
C GLU A 11 5.52 8.96 -24.04
N ASP A 12 4.87 7.85 -23.72
CA ASP A 12 3.41 7.72 -23.78
C ASP A 12 2.70 8.44 -22.64
N VAL A 13 3.42 8.76 -21.53
CA VAL A 13 2.84 9.26 -20.29
C VAL A 13 3.55 10.55 -19.83
N ASP A 14 3.68 11.51 -20.76
CA ASP A 14 4.29 12.79 -20.43
C ASP A 14 3.32 13.72 -19.68
N CYS A 15 3.61 13.94 -18.40
CA CYS A 15 2.82 14.86 -17.57
C CYS A 15 2.84 16.30 -18.09
N GLN A 16 3.80 16.71 -18.92
CA GLN A 16 3.86 18.07 -19.47
C GLN A 16 2.64 18.40 -20.34
N TYR A 17 2.04 17.39 -20.94
CA TYR A 17 0.80 17.54 -21.75
C TYR A 17 -0.48 17.38 -20.92
N CYS A 18 -0.38 17.07 -19.63
CA CYS A 18 -1.54 16.92 -18.76
C CYS A 18 -2.07 18.28 -18.31
N THR A 19 -3.38 18.50 -18.39
CA THR A 19 -4.04 19.74 -17.96
C THR A 19 -3.88 20.02 -16.47
N GLU A 20 -3.70 18.97 -15.67
CA GLU A 20 -3.49 19.05 -14.22
C GLU A 20 -2.03 19.32 -13.83
N PHE A 21 -1.09 19.20 -14.78
CA PHE A 21 0.33 19.47 -14.54
C PHE A 21 0.65 20.91 -14.94
N ARG A 22 0.95 21.76 -13.96
CA ARG A 22 1.29 23.16 -14.19
C ARG A 22 2.49 23.58 -13.33
N HIS A 23 3.42 24.33 -13.92
CA HIS A 23 4.59 24.85 -13.24
C HIS A 23 5.43 23.76 -12.53
N GLY A 24 5.55 22.57 -13.13
CA GLY A 24 6.31 21.46 -12.56
C GLY A 24 5.59 20.67 -11.46
N GLN A 25 4.30 20.95 -11.19
CA GLN A 25 3.53 20.29 -10.15
C GLN A 25 2.21 19.73 -10.67
N CYS A 26 1.86 18.52 -10.23
CA CYS A 26 0.56 17.92 -10.48
C CYS A 26 -0.46 18.40 -9.44
N ARG A 27 -1.62 18.87 -9.89
CA ARG A 27 -2.73 19.31 -9.04
C ARG A 27 -3.86 18.29 -8.95
N ALA A 28 -3.76 17.18 -9.64
CA ALA A 28 -4.79 16.14 -9.64
C ALA A 28 -4.90 15.48 -8.26
N GLN A 29 -6.07 15.50 -7.67
CA GLN A 29 -6.38 14.71 -6.48
C GLN A 29 -6.36 13.20 -6.79
N LYS A 30 -6.80 12.83 -7.99
CA LYS A 30 -6.70 11.47 -8.52
C LYS A 30 -6.15 11.57 -9.94
N CYS A 31 -4.95 11.04 -10.15
CA CYS A 31 -4.35 11.02 -11.48
C CYS A 31 -5.07 9.95 -12.33
N PRO A 32 -5.71 10.31 -13.46
CA PRO A 32 -6.37 9.35 -14.34
C PRO A 32 -5.37 8.40 -15.05
N TRP A 33 -4.10 8.82 -15.18
CA TRP A 33 -3.03 8.08 -15.83
C TRP A 33 -2.06 7.43 -14.84
N LEU A 34 -2.51 7.21 -13.61
CA LEU A 34 -1.62 6.74 -12.55
C LEU A 34 -1.05 5.36 -12.80
N LYS A 35 -1.90 4.44 -13.28
CA LYS A 35 -1.50 3.08 -13.60
C LYS A 35 -0.46 3.07 -14.71
N GLU A 36 -0.70 3.85 -15.76
CA GLU A 36 0.19 4.03 -16.90
C GLU A 36 1.52 4.65 -16.46
N ARG A 37 1.51 5.65 -15.58
CA ARG A 37 2.73 6.24 -14.99
C ARG A 37 3.56 5.21 -14.24
N ILE A 38 2.92 4.34 -13.46
CA ILE A 38 3.61 3.27 -12.73
C ILE A 38 4.15 2.22 -13.71
N GLU A 39 3.34 1.77 -14.68
CA GLU A 39 3.73 0.78 -15.70
C GLU A 39 4.89 1.29 -16.57
N ALA A 40 4.86 2.57 -16.98
CA ALA A 40 5.93 3.23 -17.71
C ALA A 40 7.18 3.50 -16.86
N GLY A 41 7.08 3.38 -15.54
CA GLY A 41 8.19 3.62 -14.61
C GLY A 41 8.57 5.09 -14.45
N VAL A 42 7.65 6.00 -14.75
CA VAL A 42 7.83 7.44 -14.56
C VAL A 42 7.41 7.92 -13.17
N LEU A 43 6.90 7.01 -12.34
CA LEU A 43 6.61 7.26 -10.93
C LEU A 43 7.45 6.31 -10.09
N SER A 44 8.43 6.84 -9.37
CA SER A 44 9.25 6.09 -8.43
C SER A 44 8.55 5.91 -7.08
N TYR A 45 9.05 4.98 -6.26
CA TYR A 45 8.57 4.79 -4.90
C TYR A 45 8.65 6.08 -4.07
N ARG A 46 9.77 6.81 -4.16
CA ARG A 46 9.98 8.08 -3.44
C ARG A 46 8.96 9.14 -3.86
N GLU A 47 8.71 9.28 -5.15
CA GLU A 47 7.72 10.24 -5.67
C GLU A 47 6.32 9.87 -5.23
N ALA A 48 5.95 8.57 -5.28
CA ALA A 48 4.66 8.09 -4.82
C ALA A 48 4.44 8.36 -3.32
N VAL A 49 5.47 8.15 -2.48
CA VAL A 49 5.40 8.50 -1.05
C VAL A 49 5.25 10.02 -0.87
N ASN A 50 6.04 10.82 -1.56
CA ASN A 50 5.94 12.28 -1.45
C ASN A 50 4.57 12.80 -1.93
N GLU A 51 4.00 12.24 -2.99
CA GLU A 51 2.64 12.57 -3.44
C GLU A 51 1.56 12.13 -2.44
N ALA A 52 1.72 10.97 -1.81
CA ALA A 52 0.75 10.46 -0.84
C ALA A 52 0.74 11.25 0.47
N PHE A 53 1.87 11.85 0.84
CA PHE A 53 2.09 12.57 2.08
C PHE A 53 2.56 14.01 1.82
N ALA A 54 1.96 14.69 0.83
CA ALA A 54 2.33 16.04 0.43
C ALA A 54 2.06 17.09 1.52
N ASP A 55 1.02 16.87 2.33
CA ASP A 55 0.67 17.81 3.40
C ASP A 55 1.66 17.72 4.57
N PRO A 56 2.00 18.86 5.20
CA PRO A 56 2.82 18.86 6.40
C PRO A 56 2.17 18.04 7.50
N SER A 57 2.87 17.04 8.00
CA SER A 57 2.35 16.16 9.05
C SER A 57 3.47 15.73 10.01
N PRO A 58 3.14 15.29 11.24
CA PRO A 58 4.09 14.69 12.18
C PRO A 58 4.84 13.49 11.58
N LEU A 59 4.30 12.85 10.54
CA LEU A 59 4.90 11.69 9.86
C LEU A 59 6.14 12.05 9.03
N GLN A 60 6.31 13.33 8.63
CA GLN A 60 7.36 13.75 7.68
C GLN A 60 8.78 13.36 8.13
N ALA A 61 9.08 13.47 9.43
CA ALA A 61 10.39 13.09 9.95
C ALA A 61 10.63 11.58 9.79
N ARG A 62 9.64 10.76 10.10
CA ARG A 62 9.71 9.29 9.97
C ARG A 62 9.73 8.85 8.51
N ILE A 63 8.96 9.51 7.64
CA ILE A 63 8.95 9.27 6.19
C ILE A 63 10.35 9.48 5.62
N LYS A 64 11.04 10.56 5.99
CA LYS A 64 12.43 10.82 5.57
C LYS A 64 13.37 9.68 5.98
N ILE A 65 13.18 9.11 7.18
CA ILE A 65 13.98 7.97 7.66
C ILE A 65 13.68 6.72 6.80
N VAL A 66 12.39 6.41 6.57
CA VAL A 66 11.98 5.28 5.73
C VAL A 66 12.57 5.42 4.32
N LEU A 67 12.47 6.59 3.70
CA LEU A 67 12.99 6.84 2.35
C LEU A 67 14.53 6.71 2.26
N ARG A 68 15.27 7.04 3.34
CA ARG A 68 16.73 6.85 3.39
C ARG A 68 17.13 5.38 3.50
N HIS A 69 16.33 4.59 4.22
CA HIS A 69 16.64 3.19 4.54
C HIS A 69 15.79 2.21 3.73
N TYR A 70 15.14 2.68 2.67
CA TYR A 70 14.30 1.83 1.83
C TYR A 70 15.11 0.65 1.25
N LYS A 71 14.75 -0.56 1.67
CA LYS A 71 15.45 -1.81 1.31
C LYS A 71 15.05 -2.36 -0.07
N LYS A 72 14.43 -1.55 -0.91
CA LYS A 72 13.94 -1.95 -2.26
C LYS A 72 12.90 -3.08 -2.25
N SER A 73 12.29 -3.36 -1.09
CA SER A 73 11.23 -4.34 -0.94
C SER A 73 9.97 -3.68 -0.43
N PHE A 74 8.88 -3.87 -1.17
CA PHE A 74 7.55 -3.46 -0.75
C PHE A 74 7.03 -4.32 0.41
N TRP A 75 7.45 -5.57 0.45
CA TRP A 75 7.06 -6.59 1.41
C TRP A 75 7.97 -6.57 2.65
N ARG A 76 7.44 -7.01 3.77
CA ARG A 76 8.24 -7.28 4.97
C ARG A 76 9.33 -8.32 4.67
N ASP A 77 8.90 -9.41 4.06
CA ASP A 77 9.74 -10.53 3.62
C ASP A 77 9.01 -11.34 2.52
N LYS A 78 9.65 -12.39 2.02
CA LYS A 78 9.06 -13.28 1.01
C LYS A 78 7.82 -14.03 1.54
N ILE A 79 7.79 -14.36 2.83
CA ILE A 79 6.67 -15.08 3.44
C ILE A 79 5.44 -14.17 3.54
N HIS A 80 5.63 -12.87 3.79
CA HIS A 80 4.55 -11.89 3.73
C HIS A 80 3.86 -11.87 2.36
N ALA A 81 4.65 -11.79 1.28
CA ALA A 81 4.11 -11.84 -0.09
C ALA A 81 3.32 -13.15 -0.33
N GLN A 82 3.89 -14.29 0.06
CA GLN A 82 3.22 -15.59 -0.08
C GLN A 82 1.92 -15.68 0.72
N ARG A 83 1.86 -15.13 1.94
CA ARG A 83 0.63 -15.08 2.74
C ARG A 83 -0.44 -14.22 2.07
N PHE A 84 -0.05 -13.06 1.55
CA PHE A 84 -0.95 -12.17 0.82
C PHE A 84 -1.56 -12.87 -0.42
N ASP A 85 -0.73 -13.48 -1.26
CA ASP A 85 -1.16 -14.19 -2.47
C ASP A 85 -2.03 -15.40 -2.13
N ARG A 86 -1.63 -16.18 -1.11
CA ARG A 86 -2.42 -17.33 -0.63
C ARG A 86 -3.82 -16.93 -0.17
N MET A 87 -3.94 -15.82 0.56
CA MET A 87 -5.25 -15.32 0.99
C MET A 87 -6.12 -14.92 -0.20
N GLN A 88 -5.54 -14.26 -1.20
CA GLN A 88 -6.27 -13.94 -2.43
C GLN A 88 -6.72 -15.20 -3.18
N ALA A 89 -5.86 -16.20 -3.30
CA ALA A 89 -6.18 -17.46 -3.95
C ALA A 89 -7.33 -18.21 -3.24
N ILE A 90 -7.29 -18.28 -1.90
CA ILE A 90 -8.34 -18.94 -1.09
C ILE A 90 -9.68 -18.22 -1.21
N LEU A 91 -9.69 -16.89 -1.16
CA LEU A 91 -10.91 -16.08 -1.17
C LEU A 91 -11.48 -15.88 -2.57
N GLY A 92 -10.66 -16.10 -3.61
CA GLY A 92 -10.99 -15.80 -5.00
C GLY A 92 -11.24 -14.31 -5.23
N TYR A 93 -11.52 -13.94 -6.48
CA TYR A 93 -11.88 -12.58 -6.83
C TYR A 93 -13.37 -12.30 -6.64
N TYR A 94 -13.71 -11.18 -6.03
CA TYR A 94 -15.06 -10.67 -5.91
C TYR A 94 -15.04 -9.15 -6.07
N GLN A 95 -15.67 -8.62 -7.12
CA GLN A 95 -15.51 -7.24 -7.58
C GLN A 95 -15.81 -6.20 -6.50
N GLU A 96 -16.90 -6.36 -5.76
CA GLU A 96 -17.32 -5.40 -4.75
C GLU A 96 -16.40 -5.41 -3.51
N ARG A 97 -15.73 -6.53 -3.24
CA ARG A 97 -14.79 -6.66 -2.13
C ARG A 97 -13.38 -6.21 -2.53
N ASN A 98 -12.91 -6.61 -3.71
CA ASN A 98 -11.51 -6.46 -4.13
C ASN A 98 -11.18 -5.01 -4.53
N THR A 99 -11.35 -4.11 -3.58
CA THR A 99 -11.08 -2.67 -3.67
C THR A 99 -9.70 -2.33 -3.12
N ASN A 100 -9.20 -1.11 -3.38
CA ASN A 100 -7.93 -0.65 -2.81
C ASN A 100 -7.90 -0.71 -1.27
N PRO A 101 -8.96 -0.26 -0.53
CA PRO A 101 -9.05 -0.45 0.91
C PRO A 101 -8.92 -1.91 1.36
N TYR A 102 -9.53 -2.84 0.64
CA TYR A 102 -9.41 -4.28 0.92
C TYR A 102 -7.96 -4.76 0.78
N TYR A 103 -7.30 -4.41 -0.32
CA TYR A 103 -5.92 -4.83 -0.55
C TYR A 103 -4.94 -4.20 0.45
N ALA A 104 -5.14 -2.94 0.83
CA ALA A 104 -4.35 -2.27 1.86
C ALA A 104 -4.49 -2.95 3.22
N ALA A 105 -5.73 -3.28 3.62
CA ALA A 105 -5.98 -4.01 4.87
C ALA A 105 -5.39 -5.42 4.82
N LEU A 106 -5.62 -6.18 3.75
CA LEU A 106 -5.05 -7.52 3.58
C LEU A 106 -3.52 -7.49 3.64
N PHE A 107 -2.88 -6.48 3.03
CA PHE A 107 -1.43 -6.30 3.06
C PHE A 107 -0.92 -6.18 4.52
N LEU A 108 -1.51 -5.31 5.32
CA LEU A 108 -1.11 -5.15 6.73
C LEU A 108 -1.40 -6.41 7.55
N LEU A 109 -2.58 -7.00 7.42
CA LEU A 109 -2.99 -8.16 8.21
C LEU A 109 -2.19 -9.42 7.86
N SER A 110 -1.67 -9.53 6.63
CA SER A 110 -0.82 -10.66 6.22
C SER A 110 0.66 -10.46 6.52
N SER A 111 1.07 -9.30 7.02
CA SER A 111 2.48 -8.98 7.30
C SER A 111 3.06 -9.79 8.45
N ASP A 112 2.21 -10.28 9.35
CA ASP A 112 2.58 -11.11 10.48
C ASP A 112 1.72 -12.38 10.52
N GLU A 113 2.33 -13.53 10.81
CA GLU A 113 1.64 -14.83 10.79
C GLU A 113 0.61 -14.97 11.90
N GLU A 114 0.97 -14.57 13.13
CA GLU A 114 0.06 -14.67 14.27
C GLU A 114 -1.11 -13.69 14.10
N LEU A 115 -0.83 -12.47 13.65
CA LEU A 115 -1.89 -11.50 13.35
C LEU A 115 -2.85 -12.07 12.30
N LEU A 116 -2.34 -12.60 11.17
CA LEU A 116 -3.19 -13.18 10.14
C LEU A 116 -4.03 -14.33 10.67
N ARG A 117 -3.43 -15.22 11.48
CA ARG A 117 -4.15 -16.35 12.10
C ARG A 117 -5.30 -15.89 12.97
N ARG A 118 -5.11 -14.81 13.74
CA ARG A 118 -6.13 -14.22 14.63
C ARG A 118 -7.27 -13.56 13.89
N VAL A 119 -7.01 -13.03 12.70
CA VAL A 119 -8.01 -12.33 11.90
C VAL A 119 -8.52 -13.14 10.70
N ALA A 120 -8.08 -14.38 10.52
CA ALA A 120 -8.46 -15.21 9.39
C ALA A 120 -10.01 -15.34 9.26
N ASN A 121 -10.71 -15.45 10.37
CA ASN A 121 -12.18 -15.54 10.40
C ASN A 121 -12.90 -14.23 10.02
N CYS A 122 -12.17 -13.10 9.96
CA CYS A 122 -12.72 -11.82 9.50
C CYS A 122 -12.97 -11.82 8.00
N PHE A 123 -12.17 -12.58 7.24
CA PHE A 123 -12.25 -12.60 5.79
C PHE A 123 -13.42 -13.45 5.32
N THR A 124 -14.38 -12.80 4.68
CA THR A 124 -15.53 -13.46 4.05
C THR A 124 -15.46 -13.30 2.53
N LYS A 125 -16.32 -14.03 1.82
CA LYS A 125 -16.39 -13.89 0.36
C LYS A 125 -16.75 -12.47 -0.08
N LYS A 126 -17.48 -11.69 0.76
CA LYS A 126 -18.01 -10.37 0.38
C LYS A 126 -17.29 -9.20 1.01
N GLN A 127 -16.66 -9.36 2.20
CA GLN A 127 -16.08 -8.28 2.98
C GLN A 127 -15.11 -8.78 4.04
N ILE A 128 -14.41 -7.85 4.70
CA ILE A 128 -13.69 -8.10 5.95
C ILE A 128 -14.62 -7.70 7.11
N ASP A 129 -15.01 -8.67 7.93
CA ASP A 129 -15.85 -8.46 9.11
C ASP A 129 -14.98 -8.43 10.37
N PHE A 130 -14.51 -7.24 10.73
CA PHE A 130 -13.60 -7.03 11.86
C PHE A 130 -14.20 -7.41 13.22
N SER A 131 -15.53 -7.60 13.33
CA SER A 131 -16.17 -8.04 14.58
C SER A 131 -15.78 -9.46 14.97
N LYS A 132 -15.27 -10.26 14.03
CA LYS A 132 -14.87 -11.66 14.22
C LYS A 132 -13.40 -11.83 14.59
N ALA A 133 -12.66 -10.73 14.79
CA ALA A 133 -11.24 -10.78 15.13
C ALA A 133 -11.04 -11.32 16.56
N ASP A 134 -10.09 -12.24 16.72
CA ASP A 134 -9.60 -12.65 18.05
C ASP A 134 -8.36 -11.80 18.41
N LEU A 135 -8.57 -10.75 19.18
CA LEU A 135 -7.52 -9.79 19.55
C LEU A 135 -6.74 -10.18 20.81
N ARG A 136 -7.05 -11.34 21.42
CA ARG A 136 -6.37 -11.78 22.64
C ARG A 136 -4.91 -12.09 22.37
N ASN A 137 -4.03 -11.66 23.27
CA ASN A 137 -2.59 -11.94 23.22
C ASN A 137 -1.87 -11.41 21.97
N LEU A 138 -2.43 -10.43 21.27
CA LEU A 138 -1.68 -9.69 20.27
C LEU A 138 -0.62 -8.82 20.95
N SER A 139 0.56 -8.72 20.33
CA SER A 139 1.54 -7.72 20.75
C SER A 139 1.03 -6.30 20.47
N PRO A 140 1.57 -5.27 21.15
CA PRO A 140 1.21 -3.88 20.85
C PRO A 140 1.37 -3.53 19.37
N GLU A 141 2.44 -4.01 18.73
CA GLU A 141 2.70 -3.82 17.30
C GLU A 141 1.64 -4.47 16.43
N GLN A 142 1.31 -5.75 16.68
CA GLN A 142 0.26 -6.48 15.94
C GLN A 142 -1.11 -5.79 16.09
N TYR A 143 -1.40 -5.32 17.30
CA TYR A 143 -2.64 -4.59 17.57
C TYR A 143 -2.68 -3.25 16.81
N ALA A 144 -1.56 -2.50 16.76
CA ALA A 144 -1.47 -1.27 16.01
C ALA A 144 -1.70 -1.53 14.50
N LEU A 145 -1.04 -2.53 13.91
CA LEU A 145 -1.25 -2.92 12.51
C LEU A 145 -2.71 -3.31 12.23
N TYR A 146 -3.34 -4.07 13.15
CA TYR A 146 -4.75 -4.41 13.06
C TYR A 146 -5.66 -3.17 13.05
N LYS A 147 -5.43 -2.24 13.97
CA LYS A 147 -6.22 -1.00 14.06
C LYS A 147 -6.06 -0.15 12.81
N ILE A 148 -4.84 0.02 12.31
CA ILE A 148 -4.57 0.77 11.08
C ILE A 148 -5.22 0.09 9.86
N ALA A 149 -5.12 -1.24 9.75
CA ALA A 149 -5.78 -1.99 8.68
C ALA A 149 -7.31 -1.81 8.71
N LYS A 150 -7.91 -1.84 9.90
CA LYS A 150 -9.33 -1.56 10.08
C LYS A 150 -9.69 -0.15 9.64
N CYS A 151 -8.93 0.87 10.07
CA CYS A 151 -9.16 2.26 9.66
C CYS A 151 -9.09 2.44 8.15
N LEU A 152 -8.08 1.87 7.49
CA LEU A 152 -7.95 1.93 6.03
C LEU A 152 -9.12 1.25 5.30
N TYR A 153 -9.64 0.15 5.86
CA TYR A 153 -10.74 -0.57 5.23
C TYR A 153 -12.10 0.11 5.44
N THR A 154 -12.36 0.63 6.64
CA THR A 154 -13.65 1.20 7.03
C THR A 154 -13.74 2.70 6.84
N ASP A 155 -12.65 3.35 6.40
CA ASP A 155 -12.51 4.81 6.30
C ASP A 155 -12.85 5.51 7.63
N SER A 156 -12.42 4.91 8.74
CA SER A 156 -12.66 5.42 10.09
C SER A 156 -11.42 6.13 10.67
N ALA A 157 -11.65 7.10 11.56
CA ALA A 157 -10.59 7.86 12.21
C ALA A 157 -10.27 7.30 13.62
N GLU A 158 -10.31 5.98 13.82
CA GLU A 158 -10.02 5.36 15.13
C GLU A 158 -8.54 5.40 15.52
N VAL A 159 -7.64 5.70 14.59
CA VAL A 159 -6.21 5.87 14.82
C VAL A 159 -5.80 7.25 14.34
N SER A 160 -5.17 8.01 15.22
CA SER A 160 -4.68 9.35 14.87
C SER A 160 -3.34 9.31 14.13
N ILE A 161 -3.02 10.40 13.43
CA ILE A 161 -1.72 10.58 12.78
C ILE A 161 -0.60 10.57 13.82
N ASP A 162 -0.83 11.12 15.01
CA ASP A 162 0.15 11.16 16.08
C ASP A 162 0.46 9.76 16.63
N GLU A 163 -0.55 8.89 16.76
CA GLU A 163 -0.34 7.48 17.14
C GLU A 163 0.48 6.72 16.08
N ILE A 164 0.26 6.97 14.79
CA ILE A 164 1.07 6.39 13.72
C ILE A 164 2.49 6.98 13.75
N ALA A 165 2.65 8.24 14.15
CA ALA A 165 3.94 8.90 14.26
C ALA A 165 4.76 8.44 15.47
N ASP A 166 4.14 7.84 16.49
CA ASP A 166 4.80 7.39 17.69
C ASP A 166 5.63 6.11 17.43
N PRO A 167 6.97 6.14 17.59
CA PRO A 167 7.83 4.99 17.38
C PRO A 167 7.67 3.88 18.44
N GLU A 168 7.10 4.16 19.60
CA GLU A 168 6.83 3.16 20.64
C GLU A 168 5.58 2.33 20.28
N LEU A 169 4.60 2.92 19.59
CA LEU A 169 3.40 2.23 19.13
C LEU A 169 3.60 1.54 17.78
N VAL A 170 4.26 2.23 16.86
CA VAL A 170 4.53 1.74 15.51
C VAL A 170 6.02 1.84 15.26
N ASN A 171 6.77 0.75 15.40
CA ASN A 171 8.21 0.74 15.16
C ASN A 171 8.56 1.05 13.69
N THR A 172 9.84 1.22 13.36
CA THR A 172 10.26 1.65 12.01
C THR A 172 9.86 0.67 10.92
N GLU A 173 9.91 -0.65 11.20
CA GLU A 173 9.52 -1.68 10.24
C GLU A 173 8.02 -1.65 9.98
N SER A 174 7.22 -1.63 11.03
CA SER A 174 5.76 -1.51 10.92
C SER A 174 5.33 -0.20 10.30
N PHE A 175 6.03 0.90 10.58
CA PHE A 175 5.77 2.18 9.93
C PHE A 175 6.02 2.11 8.41
N HIS A 176 7.07 1.41 7.97
CA HIS A 176 7.30 1.18 6.54
C HIS A 176 6.14 0.39 5.90
N LEU A 177 5.62 -0.65 6.59
CA LEU A 177 4.45 -1.39 6.12
C LEU A 177 3.20 -0.51 6.05
N VAL A 178 3.00 0.38 7.02
CA VAL A 178 1.88 1.34 7.00
C VAL A 178 1.98 2.29 5.79
N ILE A 179 3.17 2.84 5.50
CA ILE A 179 3.39 3.65 4.30
C ILE A 179 3.01 2.86 3.04
N ASN A 180 3.48 1.62 2.92
CA ASN A 180 3.19 0.77 1.76
C ASN A 180 1.69 0.45 1.64
N ALA A 181 1.01 0.20 2.76
CA ALA A 181 -0.45 0.00 2.77
C ALA A 181 -1.21 1.25 2.31
N ILE A 182 -0.76 2.45 2.70
CA ILE A 182 -1.34 3.72 2.24
C ILE A 182 -1.10 3.92 0.74
N LEU A 183 0.06 3.51 0.21
CA LEU A 183 0.30 3.50 -1.23
C LEU A 183 -0.66 2.52 -1.95
N ILE A 184 -0.90 1.33 -1.40
CA ILE A 184 -1.90 0.40 -1.96
C ILE A 184 -3.30 1.00 -1.87
N TYR A 185 -3.67 1.62 -0.76
CA TYR A 185 -4.96 2.30 -0.60
C TYR A 185 -5.16 3.36 -1.69
N ARG A 186 -4.13 4.16 -1.97
CA ARG A 186 -4.19 5.24 -2.95
C ARG A 186 -4.10 4.73 -4.40
N TYR A 187 -3.17 3.82 -4.69
CA TYR A 187 -2.74 3.44 -6.04
C TYR A 187 -3.16 2.03 -6.45
N GLY A 188 -3.81 1.29 -5.55
CA GLY A 188 -4.17 -0.11 -5.79
C GLY A 188 -2.94 -1.02 -5.84
N LEU A 189 -3.13 -2.22 -6.39
CA LEU A 189 -2.05 -3.21 -6.54
C LEU A 189 -0.93 -2.73 -7.47
N SER A 190 -1.16 -1.73 -8.31
CA SER A 190 -0.11 -1.11 -9.13
C SER A 190 1.02 -0.52 -8.29
N ALA A 191 0.76 -0.16 -7.01
CA ALA A 191 1.79 0.29 -6.08
C ALA A 191 2.91 -0.74 -5.88
N LEU A 192 2.60 -2.05 -6.00
CA LEU A 192 3.58 -3.13 -5.88
C LEU A 192 4.64 -3.11 -7.00
N CYS A 193 4.36 -2.42 -8.10
CA CYS A 193 5.25 -2.28 -9.25
C CYS A 193 6.07 -0.98 -9.24
N LEU A 194 5.96 -0.17 -8.18
CA LEU A 194 6.77 1.04 -8.03
C LEU A 194 8.26 0.68 -8.00
N LYS A 195 9.03 1.34 -8.87
CA LYS A 195 10.47 1.12 -8.98
C LYS A 195 11.22 1.88 -7.88
N SER A 196 12.31 1.29 -7.39
CA SER A 196 13.31 2.06 -6.66
C SER A 196 14.05 3.00 -7.63
N GLU A 197 14.64 4.09 -7.10
CA GLU A 197 15.41 5.05 -7.91
C GLU A 197 16.53 4.40 -8.74
N ASP A 198 17.02 3.23 -8.35
CA ASP A 198 18.06 2.48 -9.06
C ASP A 198 17.51 1.53 -10.15
N GLY A 199 16.26 1.65 -10.52
CA GLY A 199 15.65 0.92 -11.67
C GLY A 199 15.38 -0.57 -11.44
N VAL A 200 15.53 -1.10 -10.23
CA VAL A 200 15.24 -2.50 -9.92
C VAL A 200 13.73 -2.70 -9.76
N ASN A 201 13.13 -3.53 -10.64
CA ASN A 201 11.70 -3.85 -10.58
C ASN A 201 11.35 -4.65 -9.33
N GLY A 202 10.40 -4.15 -8.52
CA GLY A 202 9.79 -4.87 -7.39
C GLY A 202 8.66 -5.82 -7.80
N CYS A 203 8.28 -5.87 -9.08
CA CYS A 203 7.25 -6.78 -9.56
C CYS A 203 7.76 -8.23 -9.53
N MET A 204 7.24 -9.05 -8.63
CA MET A 204 7.30 -10.49 -8.83
C MET A 204 6.39 -10.83 -10.02
N GLN A 205 7.01 -11.35 -11.09
CA GLN A 205 6.24 -11.98 -12.18
C GLN A 205 5.62 -13.26 -11.58
N SER A 206 4.31 -13.28 -11.49
CA SER A 206 3.53 -14.50 -11.27
C SER A 206 3.44 -15.32 -12.54
#